data_e13663f34e4c30c7fa73293e1e6ecb54
#
_entry.id   e13663f34e4c30c7fa73293e1e6ecb54
#
_cell.length_a   1.000
_cell.length_b   1.000
_cell.length_c   1.000
_cell.angle_alpha   90.00
_cell.angle_beta   90.00
_cell.angle_gamma   90.00
#
_symmetry.space_group_name_H-M   'P 1'
#
loop_
_entity.id
_entity.type
_entity.pdbx_description
1 polymer ?
#
loop_
_entity_poly.entity_id
_entity_poly.type
_entity_poly.pdbx_seq_one_letter_code
_entity_poly.pdbx_strand_id
1 'polypeptide(L)'
;MKKFKNLFSLAVIIGLVLVLAACGGGDGDTSGDGEVDYPTKPLTMIVPTSAGGGTDAVARALVSEAEEFLGESIGVVNRPGGSGSVGMTEGANATADGYTLTMVIAEIAMVDHMGVAPLTPDQMKAVALINMDPAALTVPVDAPYDTLEEFIAYAKENPGNLKVGNAGTGSIWHVAAESLAKEADIELNHIPFEGAAPAVTALAGGHVDAVTVSPAEVKSQLDAG
;
A
#
# COMPACT_ATOMS: atom_id res chain seq x y z
N MET A 1 -62.63 -14.17 56.76
CA MET A 1 -61.17 -13.89 56.59
C MET A 1 -60.42 -14.94 55.78
N LYS A 2 -60.75 -16.23 55.79
CA LYS A 2 -60.07 -17.27 54.97
C LYS A 2 -60.26 -17.12 53.45
N LYS A 3 -61.43 -16.68 52.96
CA LYS A 3 -61.69 -16.52 51.51
C LYS A 3 -60.92 -15.36 50.88
N PHE A 4 -60.63 -14.32 51.64
CA PHE A 4 -59.83 -13.17 51.11
C PHE A 4 -58.35 -13.48 50.96
N LYS A 5 -57.78 -14.32 51.87
CA LYS A 5 -56.38 -14.78 51.72
C LYS A 5 -56.13 -15.64 50.50
N ASN A 6 -57.13 -16.49 50.15
CA ASN A 6 -56.99 -17.36 48.99
C ASN A 6 -57.10 -16.58 47.69
N LEU A 7 -57.94 -15.51 47.64
CA LEU A 7 -58.05 -14.66 46.47
C LEU A 7 -56.77 -13.83 46.20
N PHE A 8 -56.15 -13.36 47.31
CA PHE A 8 -54.88 -12.63 47.22
C PHE A 8 -53.70 -13.52 46.79
N SER A 9 -53.66 -14.77 47.29
CA SER A 9 -52.63 -15.75 46.85
C SER A 9 -52.80 -16.11 45.38
N LEU A 10 -54.04 -16.25 44.86
CA LEU A 10 -54.29 -16.58 43.48
C LEU A 10 -53.93 -15.42 42.52
N ALA A 11 -54.18 -14.17 42.95
CA ALA A 11 -53.80 -12.99 42.19
C ALA A 11 -52.25 -12.81 42.09
N VAL A 12 -51.53 -13.14 43.16
CA VAL A 12 -50.04 -13.11 43.19
C VAL A 12 -49.44 -14.19 42.30
N ILE A 13 -50.02 -15.39 42.26
CA ILE A 13 -49.56 -16.48 41.40
C ILE A 13 -49.81 -16.17 39.92
N ILE A 14 -50.98 -15.61 39.59
CA ILE A 14 -51.27 -15.19 38.20
C ILE A 14 -50.38 -14.02 37.76
N GLY A 15 -50.06 -13.06 38.64
CA GLY A 15 -49.10 -11.99 38.37
C GLY A 15 -47.69 -12.50 38.13
N LEU A 16 -47.24 -13.52 38.87
CA LEU A 16 -45.89 -14.10 38.74
C LEU A 16 -45.75 -14.91 37.44
N VAL A 17 -46.81 -15.57 36.96
CA VAL A 17 -46.81 -16.32 35.72
C VAL A 17 -46.82 -15.40 34.50
N LEU A 18 -47.41 -14.21 34.57
CA LEU A 18 -47.42 -13.21 33.51
C LEU A 18 -46.04 -12.53 33.36
N VAL A 19 -45.26 -12.41 34.43
CA VAL A 19 -43.87 -11.86 34.38
C VAL A 19 -42.91 -12.85 33.77
N LEU A 20 -43.12 -14.16 33.93
CA LEU A 20 -42.29 -15.20 33.33
C LEU A 20 -42.55 -15.41 31.82
N ALA A 21 -43.75 -15.04 31.33
CA ALA A 21 -44.08 -15.09 29.93
C ALA A 21 -43.53 -13.89 29.10
N ALA A 22 -43.10 -12.81 29.79
CA ALA A 22 -42.48 -11.65 29.14
C ALA A 22 -40.97 -11.80 28.89
N CYS A 23 -40.30 -12.81 29.47
CA CYS A 23 -38.88 -13.13 29.24
C CYS A 23 -38.65 -14.31 28.27
N GLY A 24 -39.70 -14.86 27.66
CA GLY A 24 -39.66 -15.91 26.65
C GLY A 24 -39.84 -15.37 25.24
N GLY A 25 -39.16 -14.28 24.90
CA GLY A 25 -39.08 -13.76 23.53
C GLY A 25 -37.78 -14.22 22.90
N GLY A 26 -37.91 -15.16 21.98
CA GLY A 26 -37.01 -15.75 21.05
C GLY A 26 -35.63 -15.14 20.92
N ASP A 27 -34.61 -15.98 21.07
CA ASP A 27 -33.40 -15.93 20.30
C ASP A 27 -33.77 -16.01 18.80
N GLY A 28 -34.29 -14.94 18.31
CA GLY A 28 -34.21 -14.61 16.91
C GLY A 28 -32.81 -14.03 16.74
N ASP A 29 -31.89 -14.90 16.34
CA ASP A 29 -30.70 -14.53 15.59
C ASP A 29 -31.18 -13.85 14.30
N THR A 30 -31.68 -12.62 14.43
CA THR A 30 -31.66 -11.67 13.34
C THR A 30 -30.23 -11.19 13.28
N SER A 31 -29.35 -11.99 12.65
CA SER A 31 -28.33 -11.46 11.77
C SER A 31 -29.08 -10.61 10.77
N GLY A 32 -29.49 -9.43 11.20
CA GLY A 32 -29.83 -8.35 10.31
C GLY A 32 -28.53 -8.03 9.58
N ASP A 33 -28.36 -8.55 8.37
CA ASP A 33 -27.62 -7.83 7.34
C ASP A 33 -28.32 -6.47 7.18
N GLY A 34 -28.08 -5.59 8.15
CA GLY A 34 -28.30 -4.19 7.98
C GLY A 34 -27.33 -3.82 6.87
N GLU A 35 -27.86 -3.63 5.68
CA GLU A 35 -27.12 -3.07 4.54
C GLU A 35 -26.43 -1.83 5.07
N VAL A 36 -25.12 -1.96 5.29
CA VAL A 36 -24.29 -0.85 5.78
C VAL A 36 -24.24 0.09 4.60
N ASP A 37 -24.96 1.22 4.71
CA ASP A 37 -24.89 2.28 3.72
C ASP A 37 -23.48 2.87 3.74
N TYR A 38 -22.62 2.31 2.91
CA TYR A 38 -21.19 2.64 2.78
C TYR A 38 -20.75 2.42 1.33
N PRO A 39 -20.03 3.39 0.76
CA PRO A 39 -19.69 4.71 1.32
C PRO A 39 -20.83 5.73 1.16
N THR A 40 -20.92 6.73 2.06
CA THR A 40 -21.90 7.82 2.02
C THR A 40 -21.26 9.19 1.78
N LYS A 41 -19.95 9.21 1.58
CA LYS A 41 -19.12 10.40 1.32
C LYS A 41 -17.85 10.00 0.55
N PRO A 42 -17.19 10.93 -0.13
CA PRO A 42 -15.93 10.67 -0.81
C PRO A 42 -14.86 10.04 0.08
N LEU A 43 -14.05 9.15 -0.54
CA LEU A 43 -12.91 8.48 0.08
C LEU A 43 -11.59 9.18 -0.29
N THR A 44 -10.54 8.83 0.43
CA THR A 44 -9.16 9.24 0.13
C THR A 44 -8.29 8.00 -0.09
N MET A 45 -7.51 7.99 -1.17
CA MET A 45 -6.46 7.02 -1.43
C MET A 45 -5.10 7.68 -1.24
N ILE A 46 -4.38 7.31 -0.18
CA ILE A 46 -3.00 7.76 0.04
C ILE A 46 -2.05 6.90 -0.79
N VAL A 47 -1.20 7.55 -1.59
CA VAL A 47 -0.15 6.92 -2.40
C VAL A 47 1.20 7.34 -1.85
N PRO A 48 2.04 6.42 -1.33
CA PRO A 48 3.27 6.75 -0.60
C PRO A 48 4.46 7.06 -1.52
N THR A 49 4.21 7.30 -2.80
CA THR A 49 5.22 7.59 -3.82
C THR A 49 4.88 8.86 -4.61
N SER A 50 5.87 9.35 -5.38
CA SER A 50 5.68 10.50 -6.26
C SER A 50 4.61 10.24 -7.32
N ALA A 51 3.88 11.29 -7.68
CA ALA A 51 2.91 11.24 -8.78
C ALA A 51 3.61 10.85 -10.10
N GLY A 52 2.92 10.05 -10.92
CA GLY A 52 3.42 9.54 -12.20
C GLY A 52 4.34 8.32 -12.09
N GLY A 53 4.64 7.82 -10.88
CA GLY A 53 5.31 6.53 -10.68
C GLY A 53 4.36 5.35 -10.78
N GLY A 54 4.92 4.12 -10.77
CA GLY A 54 4.14 2.89 -10.93
C GLY A 54 3.02 2.72 -9.90
N THR A 55 3.30 2.98 -8.63
CA THR A 55 2.28 2.91 -7.56
C THR A 55 1.15 3.92 -7.77
N ASP A 56 1.46 5.14 -8.24
CA ASP A 56 0.46 6.16 -8.54
C ASP A 56 -0.41 5.76 -9.74
N ALA A 57 0.19 5.23 -10.80
CA ALA A 57 -0.52 4.76 -11.97
C ALA A 57 -1.50 3.62 -11.61
N VAL A 58 -1.06 2.64 -10.83
CA VAL A 58 -1.88 1.54 -10.33
C VAL A 58 -3.00 2.05 -9.44
N ALA A 59 -2.72 2.97 -8.51
CA ALA A 59 -3.73 3.56 -7.64
C ALA A 59 -4.82 4.28 -8.43
N ARG A 60 -4.44 5.08 -9.44
CA ARG A 60 -5.41 5.81 -10.29
C ARG A 60 -6.26 4.88 -11.14
N ALA A 61 -5.68 3.82 -11.69
CA ALA A 61 -6.42 2.80 -12.43
C ALA A 61 -7.43 2.09 -11.52
N LEU A 62 -7.01 1.68 -10.32
CA LEU A 62 -7.89 1.07 -9.32
C LEU A 62 -9.02 2.01 -8.91
N VAL A 63 -8.71 3.28 -8.62
CA VAL A 63 -9.69 4.29 -8.21
C VAL A 63 -10.74 4.50 -9.30
N SER A 64 -10.32 4.62 -10.57
CA SER A 64 -11.24 4.81 -11.70
C SER A 64 -12.30 3.72 -11.79
N GLU A 65 -11.90 2.45 -11.58
CA GLU A 65 -12.83 1.31 -11.58
C GLU A 65 -13.67 1.25 -10.30
N ALA A 66 -13.04 1.53 -9.15
CA ALA A 66 -13.72 1.42 -7.85
C ALA A 66 -14.84 2.45 -7.68
N GLU A 67 -14.70 3.67 -8.21
CA GLU A 67 -15.72 4.72 -8.16
C GLU A 67 -17.04 4.29 -8.83
N GLU A 68 -16.95 3.50 -9.92
CA GLU A 68 -18.15 2.97 -10.59
C GLU A 68 -18.94 2.01 -9.70
N PHE A 69 -18.27 1.20 -8.88
CA PHE A 69 -18.91 0.25 -7.96
C PHE A 69 -19.38 0.90 -6.67
N LEU A 70 -18.62 1.86 -6.16
CA LEU A 70 -18.89 2.48 -4.86
C LEU A 70 -19.91 3.62 -4.95
N GLY A 71 -20.07 4.24 -6.13
CA GLY A 71 -20.96 5.38 -6.33
C GLY A 71 -20.49 6.68 -5.68
N GLU A 72 -19.25 6.67 -5.11
CA GLU A 72 -18.62 7.80 -4.46
C GLU A 72 -17.21 8.04 -5.03
N SER A 73 -16.76 9.29 -5.04
CA SER A 73 -15.43 9.63 -5.55
C SER A 73 -14.31 9.26 -4.59
N ILE A 74 -13.12 8.97 -5.14
CA ILE A 74 -11.92 8.62 -4.38
C ILE A 74 -10.79 9.59 -4.75
N GLY A 75 -10.46 10.53 -3.87
CA GLY A 75 -9.35 11.47 -4.07
C GLY A 75 -7.99 10.80 -3.90
N VAL A 76 -7.14 10.80 -4.93
CA VAL A 76 -5.76 10.29 -4.85
C VAL A 76 -4.82 11.36 -4.33
N VAL A 77 -4.10 11.07 -3.25
CA VAL A 77 -3.17 12.00 -2.58
C VAL A 77 -1.79 11.37 -2.48
N ASN A 78 -0.80 11.94 -3.17
CA ASN A 78 0.58 11.48 -3.10
C ASN A 78 1.28 12.04 -1.86
N ARG A 79 1.97 11.15 -1.11
CA ARG A 79 2.74 11.45 0.11
C ARG A 79 4.10 10.75 0.04
N PRO A 80 5.00 11.20 -0.84
CA PRO A 80 6.33 10.61 -0.97
C PRO A 80 7.21 10.94 0.24
N GLY A 81 8.35 10.23 0.36
CA GLY A 81 9.38 10.46 1.36
C GLY A 81 9.67 9.24 2.24
N GLY A 82 10.94 9.14 2.70
CA GLY A 82 11.41 8.06 3.56
C GLY A 82 11.12 6.66 2.99
N SER A 83 11.36 6.45 1.71
CA SER A 83 11.04 5.18 1.01
C SER A 83 9.58 4.76 1.20
N GLY A 84 8.64 5.72 1.13
CA GLY A 84 7.21 5.49 1.29
C GLY A 84 6.71 5.50 2.73
N SER A 85 7.59 5.55 3.73
CA SER A 85 7.19 5.52 5.14
C SER A 85 6.30 6.71 5.54
N VAL A 86 6.49 7.89 4.93
CA VAL A 86 5.67 9.07 5.21
C VAL A 86 4.20 8.80 4.90
N GLY A 87 3.89 8.38 3.67
CA GLY A 87 2.51 8.12 3.25
C GLY A 87 1.90 6.92 3.97
N MET A 88 2.66 5.84 4.13
CA MET A 88 2.17 4.66 4.85
C MET A 88 1.90 4.95 6.34
N THR A 89 2.74 5.77 7.00
CA THR A 89 2.50 6.20 8.39
C THR A 89 1.28 7.12 8.50
N GLU A 90 1.06 8.03 7.53
CA GLU A 90 -0.15 8.86 7.48
C GLU A 90 -1.40 7.97 7.39
N GLY A 91 -1.36 6.94 6.53
CA GLY A 91 -2.45 5.98 6.40
C GLY A 91 -2.69 5.13 7.65
N ALA A 92 -1.63 4.63 8.29
CA ALA A 92 -1.73 3.85 9.51
C ALA A 92 -2.32 4.66 10.69
N ASN A 93 -2.11 5.96 10.71
CA ASN A 93 -2.64 6.88 11.72
C ASN A 93 -4.00 7.48 11.36
N ALA A 94 -4.55 7.19 10.19
CA ALA A 94 -5.87 7.67 9.79
C ALA A 94 -6.97 7.01 10.61
N THR A 95 -8.13 7.65 10.67
CA THR A 95 -9.31 7.07 11.33
C THR A 95 -9.70 5.76 10.63
N ALA A 96 -9.88 4.70 11.40
CA ALA A 96 -10.24 3.37 10.90
C ALA A 96 -11.76 3.26 10.62
N ASP A 97 -12.28 4.20 9.82
CA ASP A 97 -13.69 4.28 9.42
C ASP A 97 -13.96 3.79 7.98
N GLY A 98 -12.91 3.35 7.28
CA GLY A 98 -12.99 2.87 5.90
C GLY A 98 -12.87 3.96 4.84
N TYR A 99 -12.84 5.25 5.19
CA TYR A 99 -12.79 6.36 4.22
C TYR A 99 -11.39 6.79 3.83
N THR A 100 -10.36 6.29 4.52
CA THR A 100 -8.96 6.46 4.11
C THR A 100 -8.37 5.12 3.74
N LEU A 101 -8.03 4.96 2.47
CA LEU A 101 -7.33 3.82 1.92
C LEU A 101 -5.86 4.18 1.69
N THR A 102 -4.97 3.22 1.74
CA THR A 102 -3.55 3.45 1.50
C THR A 102 -2.99 2.38 0.59
N MET A 103 -2.32 2.80 -0.48
CA MET A 103 -1.45 1.91 -1.23
C MET A 103 -0.26 1.58 -0.35
N VAL A 104 -0.12 0.31 0.00
CA VAL A 104 1.01 -0.18 0.78
C VAL A 104 2.00 -0.83 -0.17
N ILE A 105 3.27 -0.44 -0.07
CA ILE A 105 4.36 -0.96 -0.90
C ILE A 105 5.25 -1.91 -0.09
N ALA A 106 6.13 -2.64 -0.77
CA ALA A 106 6.96 -3.69 -0.17
C ALA A 106 7.82 -3.20 1.01
N GLU A 107 8.14 -1.93 1.03
CA GLU A 107 8.94 -1.27 2.07
C GLU A 107 8.31 -1.35 3.47
N ILE A 108 6.99 -1.57 3.58
CA ILE A 108 6.32 -1.79 4.88
C ILE A 108 6.99 -2.91 5.70
N ALA A 109 7.58 -3.90 5.03
CA ALA A 109 8.29 -5.00 5.67
C ALA A 109 9.72 -4.64 6.13
N MET A 110 10.22 -3.48 5.75
CA MET A 110 11.63 -3.10 5.95
C MET A 110 11.83 -1.83 6.77
N VAL A 111 10.91 -0.86 6.69
CA VAL A 111 11.09 0.50 7.26
C VAL A 111 11.34 0.51 8.76
N ASP A 112 10.72 -0.38 9.54
CA ASP A 112 10.98 -0.53 10.97
C ASP A 112 12.36 -1.13 11.24
N HIS A 113 12.71 -2.19 10.54
CA HIS A 113 14.01 -2.85 10.66
C HIS A 113 15.19 -1.94 10.28
N MET A 114 14.97 -1.02 9.35
CA MET A 114 15.95 -0.02 8.94
C MET A 114 15.98 1.20 9.87
N GLY A 115 15.09 1.30 10.85
CA GLY A 115 14.96 2.45 11.73
C GLY A 115 14.48 3.72 11.03
N VAL A 116 13.83 3.60 9.88
CA VAL A 116 13.27 4.74 9.10
C VAL A 116 11.97 5.23 9.70
N ALA A 117 11.08 4.32 10.09
CA ALA A 117 9.83 4.63 10.77
C ALA A 117 9.39 3.43 11.64
N PRO A 118 8.77 3.66 12.80
CA PRO A 118 8.21 2.59 13.64
C PRO A 118 6.87 2.12 13.06
N LEU A 119 6.91 1.55 11.86
CA LEU A 119 5.74 1.15 11.08
C LEU A 119 5.85 -0.32 10.72
N THR A 120 4.84 -1.10 11.08
CA THR A 120 4.77 -2.54 10.83
C THR A 120 3.45 -2.92 10.13
N PRO A 121 3.40 -4.06 9.40
CA PRO A 121 2.20 -4.46 8.64
C PRO A 121 0.95 -4.64 9.50
N ASP A 122 1.09 -5.01 10.76
CA ASP A 122 -0.03 -5.25 11.70
C ASP A 122 -0.75 -3.97 12.15
N GLN A 123 -0.19 -2.80 11.89
CA GLN A 123 -0.83 -1.50 12.13
C GLN A 123 -1.88 -1.16 11.06
N MET A 124 -1.98 -1.95 10.01
CA MET A 124 -2.93 -1.75 8.91
C MET A 124 -3.73 -3.03 8.64
N LYS A 125 -4.97 -2.86 8.17
CA LYS A 125 -5.78 -3.97 7.67
C LYS A 125 -5.59 -4.13 6.17
N ALA A 126 -4.97 -5.25 5.75
CA ALA A 126 -4.87 -5.58 4.33
C ALA A 126 -6.25 -5.84 3.73
N VAL A 127 -6.53 -5.20 2.60
CA VAL A 127 -7.79 -5.35 1.84
C VAL A 127 -7.56 -6.29 0.66
N ALA A 128 -6.54 -6.02 -0.18
CA ALA A 128 -6.22 -6.83 -1.35
C ALA A 128 -4.76 -6.67 -1.74
N LEU A 129 -4.20 -7.69 -2.39
CA LEU A 129 -2.97 -7.59 -3.18
C LEU A 129 -3.33 -7.10 -4.57
N ILE A 130 -2.82 -5.93 -4.95
CA ILE A 130 -3.21 -5.27 -6.20
C ILE A 130 -2.34 -5.72 -7.37
N ASN A 131 -1.00 -5.69 -7.20
CA ASN A 131 -0.04 -6.17 -8.21
C ASN A 131 1.25 -6.67 -7.58
N MET A 132 2.11 -7.27 -8.39
CA MET A 132 3.50 -7.62 -8.07
C MET A 132 4.36 -7.30 -9.29
N ASP A 133 5.39 -6.46 -9.09
CA ASP A 133 6.31 -6.08 -10.15
C ASP A 133 7.73 -6.62 -9.88
N PRO A 134 8.40 -7.22 -10.86
CA PRO A 134 9.80 -7.58 -10.74
C PRO A 134 10.69 -6.33 -10.83
N ALA A 135 11.87 -6.40 -10.20
CA ALA A 135 12.92 -5.41 -10.45
C ALA A 135 13.52 -5.61 -11.86
N ALA A 136 13.83 -4.51 -12.53
CA ALA A 136 14.58 -4.50 -13.78
C ALA A 136 15.72 -3.48 -13.70
N LEU A 137 16.82 -3.79 -14.37
CA LEU A 137 17.90 -2.83 -14.67
C LEU A 137 17.61 -2.22 -16.04
N THR A 138 17.45 -0.90 -16.07
CA THR A 138 17.24 -0.15 -17.32
C THR A 138 18.41 0.80 -17.55
N VAL A 139 18.89 0.84 -18.79
CA VAL A 139 20.02 1.65 -19.25
C VAL A 139 19.61 2.48 -20.47
N PRO A 140 20.31 3.58 -20.80
CA PRO A 140 20.10 4.31 -22.06
C PRO A 140 20.39 3.43 -23.29
N VAL A 141 19.75 3.74 -24.41
CA VAL A 141 19.95 2.98 -25.67
C VAL A 141 21.38 3.08 -26.22
N ASP A 142 22.11 4.13 -25.87
CA ASP A 142 23.49 4.39 -26.27
C ASP A 142 24.52 3.99 -25.19
N ALA A 143 24.09 3.21 -24.19
CA ALA A 143 25.01 2.66 -23.20
C ALA A 143 26.07 1.76 -23.85
N PRO A 144 27.30 1.67 -23.29
CA PRO A 144 28.38 0.86 -23.86
C PRO A 144 28.23 -0.65 -23.59
N TYR A 145 27.03 -1.11 -23.26
CA TYR A 145 26.69 -2.50 -22.95
C TYR A 145 25.22 -2.78 -23.36
N ASP A 146 25.01 -3.92 -24.00
CA ASP A 146 23.68 -4.36 -24.50
C ASP A 146 23.07 -5.50 -23.66
N THR A 147 23.86 -6.14 -22.79
CA THR A 147 23.45 -7.27 -21.95
C THR A 147 23.81 -7.05 -20.50
N LEU A 148 23.16 -7.80 -19.58
CA LEU A 148 23.49 -7.77 -18.17
C LEU A 148 24.95 -8.20 -17.90
N GLU A 149 25.44 -9.20 -18.62
CA GLU A 149 26.79 -9.69 -18.54
C GLU A 149 27.81 -8.61 -18.93
N GLU A 150 27.53 -7.84 -19.98
CA GLU A 150 28.38 -6.72 -20.42
C GLU A 150 28.34 -5.56 -19.42
N PHE A 151 27.14 -5.24 -18.87
CA PHE A 151 27.00 -4.26 -17.78
C PHE A 151 27.87 -4.65 -16.57
N ILE A 152 27.79 -5.93 -16.15
CA ILE A 152 28.59 -6.44 -15.03
C ILE A 152 30.10 -6.36 -15.35
N ALA A 153 30.52 -6.74 -16.57
CA ALA A 153 31.91 -6.65 -16.99
C ALA A 153 32.41 -5.20 -16.95
N TYR A 154 31.62 -4.28 -17.51
CA TYR A 154 31.92 -2.85 -17.49
C TYR A 154 32.00 -2.29 -16.07
N ALA A 155 31.08 -2.69 -15.17
CA ALA A 155 31.10 -2.28 -13.76
C ALA A 155 32.37 -2.77 -13.03
N LYS A 156 32.83 -3.99 -13.33
CA LYS A 156 34.09 -4.53 -12.77
C LYS A 156 35.33 -3.77 -13.22
N GLU A 157 35.32 -3.27 -14.44
CA GLU A 157 36.42 -2.44 -14.97
C GLU A 157 36.35 -0.99 -14.46
N ASN A 158 35.18 -0.55 -13.97
CA ASN A 158 34.93 0.81 -13.53
C ASN A 158 34.24 0.86 -12.14
N PRO A 159 34.89 0.31 -11.07
CA PRO A 159 34.25 0.16 -9.78
C PRO A 159 33.82 1.52 -9.20
N GLY A 160 32.57 1.60 -8.71
CA GLY A 160 31.97 2.79 -8.11
C GLY A 160 31.69 3.97 -9.06
N ASN A 161 31.94 3.83 -10.38
CA ASN A 161 31.74 4.92 -11.33
C ASN A 161 30.32 4.93 -11.90
N LEU A 162 29.66 3.76 -12.05
CA LEU A 162 28.29 3.68 -12.59
C LEU A 162 27.28 4.24 -11.59
N LYS A 163 26.63 5.33 -11.98
CA LYS A 163 25.54 5.96 -11.23
C LYS A 163 24.25 5.20 -11.47
N VAL A 164 23.72 4.56 -10.44
CA VAL A 164 22.45 3.82 -10.52
C VAL A 164 21.38 4.54 -9.71
N GLY A 165 20.38 5.09 -10.43
CA GLY A 165 19.22 5.73 -9.84
C GLY A 165 18.26 4.71 -9.25
N ASN A 166 17.68 5.04 -8.11
CA ASN A 166 16.65 4.24 -7.43
C ASN A 166 15.60 5.13 -6.76
N ALA A 167 14.57 4.53 -6.17
CA ALA A 167 13.44 5.26 -5.58
C ALA A 167 13.67 5.74 -4.14
N GLY A 168 14.91 5.86 -3.73
CA GLY A 168 15.32 6.35 -2.40
C GLY A 168 16.13 5.32 -1.63
N THR A 169 16.96 5.81 -0.71
CA THR A 169 17.77 4.94 0.16
C THR A 169 16.86 4.01 0.97
N GLY A 170 17.13 2.70 0.90
CA GLY A 170 16.31 1.68 1.56
C GLY A 170 14.99 1.35 0.85
N SER A 171 14.72 1.91 -0.33
CA SER A 171 13.59 1.43 -1.16
C SER A 171 13.85 0.01 -1.69
N ILE A 172 12.79 -0.68 -2.08
CA ILE A 172 12.92 -2.01 -2.70
C ILE A 172 13.79 -1.97 -3.96
N TRP A 173 13.77 -0.89 -4.69
CA TRP A 173 14.61 -0.67 -5.87
C TRP A 173 16.09 -0.46 -5.52
N HIS A 174 16.39 0.21 -4.41
CA HIS A 174 17.75 0.28 -3.87
C HIS A 174 18.25 -1.11 -3.42
N VAL A 175 17.40 -1.87 -2.71
CA VAL A 175 17.73 -3.24 -2.30
C VAL A 175 17.96 -4.15 -3.50
N ALA A 176 17.20 -3.97 -4.59
CA ALA A 176 17.41 -4.72 -5.83
C ALA A 176 18.78 -4.42 -6.46
N ALA A 177 19.18 -3.13 -6.53
CA ALA A 177 20.49 -2.73 -7.03
C ALA A 177 21.64 -3.26 -6.16
N GLU A 178 21.51 -3.18 -4.84
CA GLU A 178 22.48 -3.73 -3.88
C GLU A 178 22.58 -5.25 -3.99
N SER A 179 21.45 -5.94 -4.20
CA SER A 179 21.45 -7.39 -4.38
C SER A 179 22.19 -7.79 -5.66
N LEU A 180 21.98 -7.07 -6.77
CA LEU A 180 22.72 -7.27 -8.01
C LEU A 180 24.23 -7.02 -7.79
N ALA A 181 24.57 -5.91 -7.14
CA ALA A 181 25.97 -5.54 -6.88
C ALA A 181 26.67 -6.62 -6.07
N LYS A 182 26.02 -7.11 -5.03
CA LYS A 182 26.56 -8.18 -4.17
C LYS A 182 26.74 -9.52 -4.91
N GLU A 183 25.71 -9.95 -5.65
CA GLU A 183 25.77 -11.25 -6.37
C GLU A 183 26.78 -11.24 -7.51
N ALA A 184 26.93 -10.09 -8.19
CA ALA A 184 27.86 -9.93 -9.30
C ALA A 184 29.30 -9.54 -8.87
N ASP A 185 29.52 -9.25 -7.58
CA ASP A 185 30.78 -8.72 -7.04
C ASP A 185 31.24 -7.46 -7.80
N ILE A 186 30.35 -6.45 -7.81
CA ILE A 186 30.57 -5.13 -8.44
C ILE A 186 30.28 -4.01 -7.45
N GLU A 187 30.86 -2.84 -7.70
CA GLU A 187 30.60 -1.62 -6.94
C GLU A 187 29.79 -0.64 -7.79
N LEU A 188 28.62 -0.22 -7.29
CA LEU A 188 27.74 0.76 -7.93
C LEU A 188 27.69 2.06 -7.11
N ASN A 189 27.48 3.18 -7.80
CA ASN A 189 27.25 4.49 -7.17
C ASN A 189 25.73 4.75 -7.11
N HIS A 190 25.13 4.49 -5.96
CA HIS A 190 23.68 4.62 -5.78
C HIS A 190 23.23 6.09 -5.66
N ILE A 191 22.33 6.52 -6.54
CA ILE A 191 21.75 7.86 -6.56
C ILE A 191 20.29 7.77 -6.16
N PRO A 192 19.92 8.13 -4.91
CA PRO A 192 18.56 8.06 -4.44
C PRO A 192 17.71 9.22 -4.94
N PHE A 193 16.46 8.94 -5.34
CA PHE A 193 15.44 9.90 -5.73
C PHE A 193 14.18 9.75 -4.85
N GLU A 194 13.28 10.72 -4.88
CA GLU A 194 12.00 10.69 -4.15
C GLU A 194 10.94 9.81 -4.86
N GLY A 195 11.35 8.65 -5.40
CA GLY A 195 10.51 7.69 -6.09
C GLY A 195 11.05 7.31 -7.47
N ALA A 196 10.43 6.33 -8.13
CA ALA A 196 10.87 5.82 -9.42
C ALA A 196 10.72 6.84 -10.56
N ALA A 197 9.63 7.62 -10.61
CA ALA A 197 9.40 8.58 -11.69
C ALA A 197 10.54 9.61 -11.85
N PRO A 198 11.04 10.30 -10.80
CA PRO A 198 12.19 11.19 -10.93
C PRO A 198 13.49 10.44 -11.27
N ALA A 199 13.68 9.19 -10.83
CA ALA A 199 14.85 8.39 -11.20
C ALA A 199 14.85 8.07 -12.71
N VAL A 200 13.71 7.64 -13.25
CA VAL A 200 13.52 7.38 -14.71
C VAL A 200 13.72 8.64 -15.51
N THR A 201 13.21 9.79 -15.05
CA THR A 201 13.45 11.09 -15.70
C THR A 201 14.93 11.44 -15.72
N ALA A 202 15.66 11.18 -14.64
CA ALA A 202 17.10 11.41 -14.56
C ALA A 202 17.89 10.50 -15.52
N LEU A 203 17.45 9.25 -15.71
CA LEU A 203 18.04 8.35 -16.72
C LEU A 203 17.83 8.90 -18.14
N ALA A 204 16.61 9.25 -18.50
CA ALA A 204 16.27 9.83 -19.80
C ALA A 204 17.03 11.16 -20.06
N GLY A 205 17.34 11.91 -18.99
CA GLY A 205 18.15 13.13 -19.07
C GLY A 205 19.68 12.92 -19.03
N GLY A 206 20.17 11.67 -18.98
CA GLY A 206 21.60 11.37 -18.94
C GLY A 206 22.30 11.76 -17.61
N HIS A 207 21.54 11.88 -16.52
CA HIS A 207 22.10 12.25 -15.20
C HIS A 207 22.56 11.03 -14.39
N VAL A 208 22.06 9.86 -14.71
CA VAL A 208 22.48 8.54 -14.20
C VAL A 208 22.71 7.57 -15.36
N ASP A 209 23.50 6.53 -15.14
CA ASP A 209 23.92 5.56 -16.15
C ASP A 209 22.96 4.36 -16.22
N ALA A 210 22.22 4.10 -15.15
CA ALA A 210 21.20 3.07 -15.07
C ALA A 210 20.15 3.43 -14.01
N VAL A 211 19.01 2.75 -14.03
CA VAL A 211 18.04 2.74 -12.93
C VAL A 211 17.61 1.31 -12.61
N THR A 212 17.33 1.06 -11.33
CA THR A 212 16.64 -0.15 -10.87
C THR A 212 15.24 0.24 -10.46
N VAL A 213 14.26 -0.12 -11.28
CA VAL A 213 12.82 0.10 -11.09
C VAL A 213 12.06 -1.04 -11.79
N SER A 214 10.71 -1.05 -11.76
CA SER A 214 9.97 -2.05 -12.52
C SER A 214 9.94 -1.72 -14.02
N PRO A 215 9.73 -2.72 -14.92
CA PRO A 215 9.52 -2.48 -16.34
C PRO A 215 8.33 -1.56 -16.62
N ALA A 216 7.28 -1.61 -15.82
CA ALA A 216 6.10 -0.76 -15.97
C ALA A 216 6.43 0.72 -15.75
N GLU A 217 7.36 1.03 -14.86
CA GLU A 217 7.74 2.41 -14.51
C GLU A 217 8.58 3.10 -15.61
N VAL A 218 9.25 2.33 -16.46
CA VAL A 218 10.02 2.88 -17.60
C VAL A 218 9.24 2.86 -18.92
N LYS A 219 8.06 2.22 -18.93
CA LYS A 219 7.31 2.00 -20.17
C LYS A 219 7.06 3.27 -20.97
N SER A 220 6.71 4.37 -20.33
CA SER A 220 6.44 5.65 -21.03
C SER A 220 7.67 6.18 -21.77
N GLN A 221 8.88 5.95 -21.26
CA GLN A 221 10.13 6.34 -21.92
C GLN A 221 10.46 5.38 -23.06
N LEU A 222 10.24 4.07 -22.87
CA LEU A 222 10.42 3.08 -23.94
C LEU A 222 9.48 3.33 -25.13
N ASP A 223 8.23 3.73 -24.86
CA ASP A 223 7.25 4.05 -25.91
C ASP A 223 7.59 5.36 -26.63
N ALA A 224 8.34 6.25 -26.00
CA ALA A 224 8.75 7.54 -26.58
C ALA A 224 10.06 7.46 -27.40
N GLY A 225 10.78 6.35 -27.38
CA GLY A 225 12.07 6.12 -28.07
C GLY A 225 13.23 6.56 -27.23
#